data_29185a02b6791abc3ba3f86094cf560f
#
_entry.id   29185a02b6791abc3ba3f86094cf560f
#
_cell.length_a   1.000
_cell.length_b   1.000
_cell.length_c   1.000
_cell.angle_alpha   90.00
_cell.angle_beta   90.00
_cell.angle_gamma   90.00
#
_symmetry.space_group_name_H-M   'P 1'
#
loop_
_entity.id
_entity.type
_entity.pdbx_description
1 polymer ?
#
loop_
_entity_poly.entity_id
_entity_poly.type
_entity_poly.pdbx_seq_one_letter_code
_entity_poly.pdbx_strand_id
1 'polypeptide(L)'
;MEEVVNKLSKHLNLTSYEAKAYIALLTHGPLSMSELSELSGVPRPKCYSVVKSLVLKGMVTLTPTRPMKCQSLPPSLAIRNRLAQLAQDLEGKKAAADSLMALLEAISFQGPRQAIKAEQVVSLIEGVINTVSSIKFDLERTRREVLVAISSSPVRFDWKELLGSLARLIDEGGRLKLIFPTSSVLAGLHRDENIAEWLKEGRVMVKVYGGVHQPFSVLDERVVYVFFTDPQLRELLFTVRVEDARFAKLMKAYFELLWERARPRE
;
A
#
# COMPACT_ATOMS: atom_id res chain seq x y z
N MET A 1 -28.43 -8.52 8.07
CA MET A 1 -28.22 -9.39 6.88
C MET A 1 -27.35 -8.67 5.83
N GLU A 2 -27.69 -7.48 5.40
CA GLU A 2 -26.91 -6.70 4.43
C GLU A 2 -25.47 -6.41 4.85
N GLU A 3 -25.23 -6.12 6.11
CA GLU A 3 -23.89 -5.90 6.65
C GLU A 3 -22.99 -7.15 6.48
N VAL A 4 -23.54 -8.34 6.69
CA VAL A 4 -22.79 -9.61 6.52
C VAL A 4 -22.48 -9.84 5.03
N VAL A 5 -23.44 -9.58 4.14
CA VAL A 5 -23.23 -9.65 2.68
C VAL A 5 -22.09 -8.73 2.27
N ASN A 6 -22.09 -7.47 2.74
CA ASN A 6 -21.05 -6.49 2.43
C ASN A 6 -19.67 -6.93 2.96
N LYS A 7 -19.59 -7.48 4.19
CA LYS A 7 -18.34 -8.01 4.74
C LYS A 7 -17.79 -9.19 3.94
N LEU A 8 -18.66 -10.15 3.57
CA LEU A 8 -18.27 -11.28 2.73
C LEU A 8 -17.79 -10.83 1.35
N SER A 9 -18.47 -9.85 0.74
CA SER A 9 -18.06 -9.31 -0.56
C SER A 9 -16.72 -8.60 -0.47
N LYS A 10 -16.52 -7.75 0.52
CA LYS A 10 -15.31 -6.95 0.67
C LYS A 10 -14.07 -7.79 1.03
N HIS A 11 -14.21 -8.74 1.96
CA HIS A 11 -13.06 -9.45 2.52
C HIS A 11 -12.78 -10.81 1.86
N LEU A 12 -13.80 -11.46 1.30
CA LEU A 12 -13.64 -12.75 0.63
C LEU A 12 -13.77 -12.68 -0.90
N ASN A 13 -13.90 -11.47 -1.43
CA ASN A 13 -14.09 -11.22 -2.87
C ASN A 13 -15.24 -12.06 -3.46
N LEU A 14 -16.40 -12.02 -2.77
CA LEU A 14 -17.64 -12.63 -3.24
C LEU A 14 -18.51 -11.57 -3.93
N THR A 15 -19.22 -11.97 -4.97
CA THR A 15 -20.31 -11.14 -5.50
C THR A 15 -21.47 -11.09 -4.50
N SER A 16 -22.34 -10.08 -4.61
CA SER A 16 -23.52 -9.97 -3.75
C SER A 16 -24.42 -11.21 -3.83
N TYR A 17 -24.56 -11.80 -5.03
CA TYR A 17 -25.34 -13.04 -5.21
C TYR A 17 -24.67 -14.25 -4.57
N GLU A 18 -23.36 -14.38 -4.64
CA GLU A 18 -22.63 -15.47 -3.96
C GLU A 18 -22.77 -15.38 -2.43
N ALA A 19 -22.62 -14.18 -1.88
CA ALA A 19 -22.77 -13.96 -0.45
C ALA A 19 -24.21 -14.29 0.01
N LYS A 20 -25.23 -13.83 -0.72
CA LYS A 20 -26.64 -14.14 -0.43
C LYS A 20 -26.92 -15.65 -0.51
N ALA A 21 -26.47 -16.32 -1.56
CA ALA A 21 -26.62 -17.75 -1.73
C ALA A 21 -25.93 -18.55 -0.61
N TYR A 22 -24.71 -18.18 -0.25
CA TYR A 22 -23.96 -18.83 0.82
C TYR A 22 -24.68 -18.68 2.18
N ILE A 23 -25.17 -17.49 2.50
CA ILE A 23 -25.94 -17.24 3.74
C ILE A 23 -27.23 -18.04 3.76
N ALA A 24 -27.98 -18.12 2.64
CA ALA A 24 -29.17 -18.92 2.56
C ALA A 24 -28.90 -20.41 2.83
N LEU A 25 -27.81 -20.95 2.28
CA LEU A 25 -27.38 -22.33 2.53
C LEU A 25 -26.93 -22.58 3.97
N LEU A 26 -26.33 -21.58 4.62
CA LEU A 26 -25.98 -21.67 6.04
C LEU A 26 -27.22 -21.70 6.94
N THR A 27 -28.24 -20.92 6.58
CA THR A 27 -29.45 -20.74 7.40
C THR A 27 -30.42 -21.90 7.25
N HIS A 28 -30.57 -22.42 6.02
CA HIS A 28 -31.62 -23.40 5.69
C HIS A 28 -31.09 -24.82 5.40
N GLY A 29 -29.73 -24.97 5.37
CA GLY A 29 -29.13 -26.27 5.08
C GLY A 29 -29.07 -26.58 3.57
N PRO A 30 -29.06 -27.86 3.17
CA PRO A 30 -28.96 -28.27 1.78
C PRO A 30 -30.23 -27.93 0.98
N LEU A 31 -30.06 -27.14 -0.10
CA LEU A 31 -31.14 -26.63 -0.96
C LEU A 31 -30.98 -27.09 -2.42
N SER A 32 -32.09 -27.34 -3.09
CA SER A 32 -32.15 -27.43 -4.54
C SER A 32 -31.96 -26.03 -5.18
N MET A 33 -31.70 -25.96 -6.48
CA MET A 33 -31.54 -24.68 -7.16
C MET A 33 -32.80 -23.79 -7.14
N SER A 34 -33.99 -24.40 -7.08
CA SER A 34 -35.26 -23.68 -6.98
C SER A 34 -35.44 -23.06 -5.58
N GLU A 35 -35.26 -23.87 -4.54
CA GLU A 35 -35.33 -23.40 -3.15
C GLU A 35 -34.26 -22.33 -2.86
N LEU A 36 -33.06 -22.50 -3.39
CA LEU A 36 -31.99 -21.51 -3.26
C LEU A 36 -32.39 -20.16 -3.90
N SER A 37 -32.99 -20.19 -5.09
CA SER A 37 -33.48 -18.98 -5.75
C SER A 37 -34.51 -18.22 -4.90
N GLU A 38 -35.48 -18.94 -4.35
CA GLU A 38 -36.55 -18.36 -3.53
C GLU A 38 -36.03 -17.77 -2.22
N LEU A 39 -35.15 -18.50 -1.53
CA LEU A 39 -34.66 -18.14 -0.19
C LEU A 39 -33.55 -17.11 -0.21
N SER A 40 -32.70 -17.09 -1.27
CA SER A 40 -31.57 -16.17 -1.36
C SER A 40 -31.90 -14.88 -2.13
N GLY A 41 -33.02 -14.86 -2.90
CA GLY A 41 -33.32 -13.79 -3.82
C GLY A 41 -32.39 -13.71 -5.04
N VAL A 42 -31.62 -14.77 -5.30
CA VAL A 42 -30.79 -14.89 -6.51
C VAL A 42 -31.68 -15.33 -7.67
N PRO A 43 -31.69 -14.63 -8.82
CA PRO A 43 -32.49 -15.03 -9.97
C PRO A 43 -32.17 -16.49 -10.41
N ARG A 44 -33.21 -17.29 -10.64
CA ARG A 44 -33.07 -18.72 -10.98
C ARG A 44 -32.05 -19.01 -12.10
N PRO A 45 -32.00 -18.24 -13.20
CA PRO A 45 -31.00 -18.46 -14.25
C PRO A 45 -29.55 -18.29 -13.76
N LYS A 46 -29.34 -17.48 -12.70
CA LYS A 46 -28.02 -17.22 -12.13
C LYS A 46 -27.61 -18.21 -11.02
N CYS A 47 -28.55 -18.96 -10.43
CA CYS A 47 -28.24 -19.88 -9.34
C CYS A 47 -27.18 -20.91 -9.70
N TYR A 48 -27.23 -21.49 -10.90
CA TYR A 48 -26.24 -22.47 -11.34
C TYR A 48 -24.82 -21.89 -11.43
N SER A 49 -24.66 -20.71 -12.01
CA SER A 49 -23.35 -20.04 -12.13
C SER A 49 -22.84 -19.60 -10.76
N VAL A 50 -23.70 -19.08 -9.89
CA VAL A 50 -23.37 -18.69 -8.52
C VAL A 50 -22.91 -19.89 -7.69
N VAL A 51 -23.67 -20.98 -7.72
CA VAL A 51 -23.28 -22.21 -6.99
C VAL A 51 -22.00 -22.80 -7.54
N LYS A 52 -21.82 -22.86 -8.87
CA LYS A 52 -20.57 -23.32 -9.49
C LYS A 52 -19.37 -22.48 -9.02
N SER A 53 -19.53 -21.18 -8.95
CA SER A 53 -18.50 -20.27 -8.46
C SER A 53 -18.19 -20.51 -6.98
N LEU A 54 -19.21 -20.69 -6.12
CA LEU A 54 -19.02 -21.01 -4.71
C LEU A 54 -18.33 -22.36 -4.49
N VAL A 55 -18.61 -23.35 -5.34
CA VAL A 55 -17.92 -24.65 -5.32
C VAL A 55 -16.44 -24.45 -5.69
N LEU A 56 -16.14 -23.70 -6.75
CA LEU A 56 -14.77 -23.38 -7.14
C LEU A 56 -14.03 -22.59 -6.05
N LYS A 57 -14.73 -21.75 -5.30
CA LYS A 57 -14.20 -21.01 -4.15
C LYS A 57 -14.08 -21.87 -2.86
N GLY A 58 -14.42 -23.15 -2.93
CA GLY A 58 -14.32 -24.08 -1.80
C GLY A 58 -15.25 -23.73 -0.63
N MET A 59 -16.42 -23.16 -0.91
CA MET A 59 -17.38 -22.72 0.11
C MET A 59 -18.65 -23.55 0.13
N VAL A 60 -18.98 -24.22 -0.97
CA VAL A 60 -20.19 -25.03 -1.16
C VAL A 60 -19.83 -26.36 -1.80
N THR A 61 -20.56 -27.41 -1.46
CA THR A 61 -20.49 -28.73 -2.10
C THR A 61 -21.80 -29.06 -2.79
N LEU A 62 -21.72 -29.92 -3.81
CA LEU A 62 -22.88 -30.45 -4.52
C LEU A 62 -23.11 -31.90 -4.10
N THR A 63 -24.35 -32.23 -3.77
CA THR A 63 -24.77 -33.58 -3.49
C THR A 63 -25.51 -34.13 -4.72
N PRO A 64 -25.08 -35.28 -5.28
CA PRO A 64 -25.70 -35.86 -6.48
C PRO A 64 -27.01 -36.56 -6.17
N THR A 65 -27.98 -35.82 -5.68
CA THR A 65 -29.36 -36.28 -5.45
C THR A 65 -30.26 -35.87 -6.62
N ARG A 66 -31.47 -36.43 -6.72
CA ARG A 66 -32.49 -35.99 -7.65
C ARG A 66 -33.66 -35.40 -6.88
N PRO A 67 -33.87 -34.06 -6.92
CA PRO A 67 -33.07 -33.04 -7.58
C PRO A 67 -31.70 -32.84 -6.90
N MET A 68 -30.70 -32.36 -7.66
CA MET A 68 -29.38 -32.01 -7.15
C MET A 68 -29.48 -30.94 -6.07
N LYS A 69 -28.81 -31.14 -4.93
CA LYS A 69 -28.77 -30.16 -3.84
C LYS A 69 -27.37 -29.59 -3.67
N CYS A 70 -27.33 -28.35 -3.24
CA CYS A 70 -26.09 -27.69 -2.81
C CYS A 70 -26.12 -27.46 -1.30
N GLN A 71 -24.97 -27.57 -0.67
CA GLN A 71 -24.79 -27.44 0.77
C GLN A 71 -23.55 -26.55 1.06
N SER A 72 -23.71 -25.62 2.00
CA SER A 72 -22.58 -24.84 2.49
C SER A 72 -21.61 -25.71 3.29
N LEU A 73 -20.33 -25.42 3.14
CA LEU A 73 -19.34 -25.89 4.11
C LEU A 73 -19.45 -25.09 5.41
N PRO A 74 -19.02 -25.66 6.55
CA PRO A 74 -18.95 -24.91 7.80
C PRO A 74 -18.18 -23.62 7.62
N PRO A 75 -18.61 -22.49 8.24
CA PRO A 75 -18.00 -21.16 8.01
C PRO A 75 -16.49 -21.12 8.21
N SER A 76 -15.98 -21.79 9.25
CA SER A 76 -14.53 -21.88 9.52
C SER A 76 -13.75 -22.53 8.39
N LEU A 77 -14.29 -23.60 7.80
CA LEU A 77 -13.65 -24.30 6.68
C LEU A 77 -13.79 -23.50 5.37
N ALA A 78 -14.98 -23.00 5.08
CA ALA A 78 -15.24 -22.21 3.88
C ALA A 78 -14.36 -20.94 3.80
N ILE A 79 -14.26 -20.21 4.91
CA ILE A 79 -13.41 -19.01 4.98
C ILE A 79 -11.93 -19.39 4.81
N ARG A 80 -11.47 -20.46 5.47
CA ARG A 80 -10.07 -20.93 5.34
C ARG A 80 -9.74 -21.34 3.91
N ASN A 81 -10.62 -22.11 3.26
CA ASN A 81 -10.43 -22.50 1.86
C ASN A 81 -10.35 -21.28 0.94
N ARG A 82 -11.25 -20.32 1.14
CA ARG A 82 -11.28 -19.12 0.33
C ARG A 82 -10.03 -18.25 0.52
N LEU A 83 -9.55 -18.07 1.75
CA LEU A 83 -8.31 -17.35 2.03
C LEU A 83 -7.08 -18.03 1.43
N ALA A 84 -7.02 -19.38 1.49
CA ALA A 84 -5.94 -20.14 0.86
C ALA A 84 -5.90 -19.92 -0.66
N GLN A 85 -7.06 -19.92 -1.32
CA GLN A 85 -7.15 -19.61 -2.75
C GLN A 85 -6.73 -18.17 -3.07
N LEU A 86 -7.19 -17.19 -2.29
CA LEU A 86 -6.79 -15.79 -2.50
C LEU A 86 -5.27 -15.60 -2.35
N ALA A 87 -4.66 -16.31 -1.40
CA ALA A 87 -3.21 -16.30 -1.24
C ALA A 87 -2.49 -16.93 -2.47
N GLN A 88 -2.99 -18.06 -2.97
CA GLN A 88 -2.45 -18.71 -4.16
C GLN A 88 -2.62 -17.84 -5.41
N ASP A 89 -3.78 -17.21 -5.60
CA ASP A 89 -4.03 -16.27 -6.71
C ASP A 89 -3.07 -15.08 -6.65
N LEU A 90 -2.77 -14.58 -5.44
CA LEU A 90 -1.82 -13.49 -5.24
C LEU A 90 -0.40 -13.90 -5.63
N GLU A 91 0.05 -15.07 -5.20
CA GLU A 91 1.38 -15.58 -5.56
C GLU A 91 1.50 -15.81 -7.08
N GLY A 92 0.47 -16.35 -7.71
CA GLY A 92 0.42 -16.47 -9.16
C GLY A 92 0.51 -15.13 -9.89
N LYS A 93 -0.18 -14.10 -9.37
CA LYS A 93 -0.10 -12.75 -9.92
C LYS A 93 1.27 -12.11 -9.72
N LYS A 94 1.93 -12.34 -8.59
CA LYS A 94 3.30 -11.87 -8.35
C LYS A 94 4.27 -12.48 -9.36
N ALA A 95 4.25 -13.80 -9.52
CA ALA A 95 5.12 -14.48 -10.49
C ALA A 95 4.87 -14.00 -11.93
N ALA A 96 3.61 -13.79 -12.31
CA ALA A 96 3.26 -13.22 -13.61
C ALA A 96 3.75 -11.78 -13.77
N ALA A 97 3.67 -10.96 -12.71
CA ALA A 97 4.17 -9.58 -12.72
C ALA A 97 5.69 -9.53 -12.90
N ASP A 98 6.45 -10.41 -12.23
CA ASP A 98 7.91 -10.50 -12.37
C ASP A 98 8.31 -10.85 -13.81
N SER A 99 7.60 -11.80 -14.44
CA SER A 99 7.81 -12.16 -15.84
C SER A 99 7.48 -11.00 -16.78
N LEU A 100 6.39 -10.27 -16.50
CA LEU A 100 5.97 -9.12 -17.28
C LEU A 100 6.96 -7.95 -17.14
N MET A 101 7.51 -7.71 -15.94
CA MET A 101 8.55 -6.69 -15.72
C MET A 101 9.77 -6.96 -16.60
N ALA A 102 10.27 -8.21 -16.62
CA ALA A 102 11.41 -8.58 -17.45
C ALA A 102 11.15 -8.34 -18.95
N LEU A 103 9.94 -8.65 -19.44
CA LEU A 103 9.53 -8.38 -20.82
C LEU A 103 9.45 -6.88 -21.13
N LEU A 104 8.86 -6.09 -20.24
CA LEU A 104 8.74 -4.65 -20.42
C LEU A 104 10.10 -3.94 -20.37
N GLU A 105 11.00 -4.39 -19.50
CA GLU A 105 12.38 -3.92 -19.47
C GLU A 105 13.10 -4.21 -20.78
N ALA A 106 12.99 -5.43 -21.33
CA ALA A 106 13.57 -5.79 -22.62
C ALA A 106 13.04 -4.90 -23.76
N ILE A 107 11.75 -4.58 -23.76
CA ILE A 107 11.14 -3.68 -24.73
C ILE A 107 11.67 -2.25 -24.54
N SER A 108 11.80 -1.77 -23.29
CA SER A 108 12.31 -0.42 -23.00
C SER A 108 13.76 -0.23 -23.43
N PHE A 109 14.57 -1.30 -23.41
CA PHE A 109 15.96 -1.29 -23.90
C PHE A 109 16.05 -1.21 -25.44
N GLN A 110 15.02 -1.64 -26.16
CA GLN A 110 14.98 -1.61 -27.64
C GLN A 110 14.45 -0.28 -28.20
N GLY A 111 13.81 0.54 -27.37
CA GLY A 111 13.38 1.88 -27.75
C GLY A 111 14.58 2.81 -27.99
N PRO A 112 14.45 3.85 -28.84
CA PRO A 112 15.48 4.85 -28.96
C PRO A 112 15.77 5.40 -27.56
N ARG A 113 17.00 5.27 -27.09
CA ARG A 113 17.47 5.95 -25.88
C ARG A 113 17.31 7.45 -26.14
N GLN A 114 16.14 7.94 -25.86
CA GLN A 114 15.96 9.40 -25.76
C GLN A 114 16.89 9.81 -24.62
N ALA A 115 17.95 10.52 -24.99
CA ALA A 115 18.73 11.27 -24.01
C ALA A 115 17.70 11.98 -23.13
N ILE A 116 17.78 11.75 -21.82
CA ILE A 116 16.87 12.34 -20.82
C ILE A 116 16.80 13.83 -21.10
N LYS A 117 15.80 14.23 -21.87
CA LYS A 117 15.53 15.65 -22.13
C LYS A 117 15.05 16.26 -20.82
N ALA A 118 15.26 17.55 -20.67
CA ALA A 118 14.90 18.37 -19.51
C ALA A 118 13.45 18.18 -18.98
N GLU A 119 12.59 17.49 -19.73
CA GLU A 119 11.21 17.16 -19.39
C GLU A 119 11.05 16.14 -18.24
N GLN A 120 12.11 15.41 -17.87
CA GLN A 120 12.08 14.45 -16.75
C GLN A 120 12.66 15.02 -15.45
N VAL A 121 13.14 16.25 -15.46
CA VAL A 121 13.68 16.92 -14.27
C VAL A 121 12.60 17.15 -13.22
N VAL A 122 11.36 17.41 -13.64
CA VAL A 122 10.21 17.65 -12.76
C VAL A 122 9.09 16.70 -13.12
N SER A 123 8.59 15.98 -12.12
CA SER A 123 7.43 15.08 -12.26
C SER A 123 6.39 15.44 -11.22
N LEU A 124 5.13 15.52 -11.64
CA LEU A 124 3.98 15.62 -10.75
C LEU A 124 3.43 14.23 -10.53
N ILE A 125 3.28 13.84 -9.26
CA ILE A 125 2.86 12.50 -8.85
C ILE A 125 1.57 12.64 -8.06
N GLU A 126 0.49 12.03 -8.55
CA GLU A 126 -0.80 12.00 -7.88
C GLU A 126 -0.98 10.71 -7.08
N GLY A 127 -1.57 10.85 -5.90
CA GLY A 127 -1.92 9.74 -5.01
C GLY A 127 -0.75 9.20 -4.16
N VAL A 128 -1.11 8.71 -2.99
CA VAL A 128 -0.15 8.21 -1.98
C VAL A 128 0.65 7.01 -2.48
N ILE A 129 -0.02 6.04 -3.13
CA ILE A 129 0.62 4.80 -3.62
C ILE A 129 1.73 5.12 -4.63
N ASN A 130 1.45 5.98 -5.61
CA ASN A 130 2.42 6.38 -6.63
C ASN A 130 3.59 7.16 -6.02
N THR A 131 3.30 8.02 -5.03
CA THR A 131 4.32 8.77 -4.29
C THR A 131 5.24 7.82 -3.53
N VAL A 132 4.69 6.85 -2.78
CA VAL A 132 5.47 5.83 -2.04
C VAL A 132 6.34 5.01 -2.97
N SER A 133 5.78 4.54 -4.09
CA SER A 133 6.52 3.76 -5.09
C SER A 133 7.67 4.55 -5.70
N SER A 134 7.45 5.84 -6.01
CA SER A 134 8.49 6.72 -6.54
C SER A 134 9.61 6.97 -5.53
N ILE A 135 9.24 7.25 -4.26
CA ILE A 135 10.22 7.42 -3.18
C ILE A 135 11.03 6.14 -2.98
N LYS A 136 10.38 4.97 -2.94
CA LYS A 136 11.04 3.67 -2.79
C LYS A 136 12.07 3.45 -3.90
N PHE A 137 11.69 3.70 -5.15
CA PHE A 137 12.58 3.60 -6.30
C PHE A 137 13.83 4.49 -6.18
N ASP A 138 13.68 5.73 -5.71
CA ASP A 138 14.82 6.63 -5.51
C ASP A 138 15.62 6.27 -4.25
N LEU A 139 14.98 5.79 -3.19
CA LEU A 139 15.65 5.29 -1.99
C LEU A 139 16.56 4.08 -2.31
N GLU A 140 16.14 3.20 -3.20
CA GLU A 140 16.98 2.06 -3.64
C GLU A 140 18.28 2.49 -4.32
N ARG A 141 18.34 3.72 -4.84
CA ARG A 141 19.50 4.35 -5.49
C ARG A 141 20.26 5.30 -4.58
N THR A 142 19.71 5.60 -3.41
CA THR A 142 20.30 6.50 -2.41
C THR A 142 21.38 5.76 -1.63
N ARG A 143 22.55 6.42 -1.41
CA ARG A 143 23.71 5.81 -0.76
C ARG A 143 24.26 6.62 0.41
N ARG A 144 24.01 7.91 0.46
CA ARG A 144 24.67 8.82 1.40
C ARG A 144 23.73 9.34 2.48
N GLU A 145 22.63 9.98 2.07
CA GLU A 145 21.77 10.63 3.05
C GLU A 145 20.33 10.82 2.55
N VAL A 146 19.42 10.79 3.51
CA VAL A 146 18.04 11.19 3.35
C VAL A 146 17.71 12.26 4.39
N LEU A 147 17.21 13.38 3.93
CA LEU A 147 16.77 14.50 4.77
C LEU A 147 15.26 14.66 4.61
N VAL A 148 14.51 14.68 5.70
CA VAL A 148 13.05 14.81 5.66
C VAL A 148 12.59 15.90 6.63
N ALA A 149 11.87 16.87 6.11
CA ALA A 149 11.22 17.90 6.91
C ALA A 149 9.70 17.72 6.83
N ILE A 150 9.06 17.50 7.97
CA ILE A 150 7.63 17.21 8.10
C ILE A 150 6.93 18.44 8.67
N SER A 151 5.82 18.86 8.04
CA SER A 151 5.00 19.98 8.52
C SER A 151 4.04 19.56 9.64
N SER A 152 3.40 20.56 10.27
CA SER A 152 2.42 20.36 11.34
C SER A 152 1.12 19.63 10.91
N SER A 153 0.88 19.52 9.61
CA SER A 153 -0.21 18.71 9.05
C SER A 153 0.35 17.47 8.35
N PRO A 154 0.78 16.46 9.13
CA PRO A 154 1.36 15.26 8.53
C PRO A 154 0.29 14.49 7.78
N VAL A 155 0.58 14.16 6.53
CA VAL A 155 -0.18 13.18 5.76
C VAL A 155 -0.11 11.82 6.48
N ARG A 156 -1.19 11.07 6.46
CA ARG A 156 -1.17 9.65 6.86
C ARG A 156 -0.38 8.86 5.84
N PHE A 157 0.89 8.71 6.12
CA PHE A 157 1.84 8.00 5.28
C PHE A 157 2.24 6.70 5.99
N ASP A 158 2.10 5.57 5.33
CA ASP A 158 2.58 4.31 5.89
C ASP A 158 4.09 4.14 5.60
N TRP A 159 4.90 4.49 6.59
CA TRP A 159 6.35 4.38 6.53
C TRP A 159 6.86 2.93 6.40
N LYS A 160 6.01 1.94 6.71
CA LYS A 160 6.39 0.53 6.70
C LYS A 160 6.87 0.07 5.33
N GLU A 161 6.27 0.59 4.26
CA GLU A 161 6.69 0.26 2.90
C GLU A 161 8.08 0.76 2.55
N LEU A 162 8.58 1.80 3.24
CA LEU A 162 9.91 2.38 3.02
C LEU A 162 10.97 1.83 3.98
N LEU A 163 10.57 1.14 5.07
CA LEU A 163 11.49 0.68 6.11
C LEU A 163 12.61 -0.20 5.56
N GLY A 164 12.31 -1.12 4.66
CA GLY A 164 13.34 -2.00 4.06
C GLY A 164 14.40 -1.23 3.29
N SER A 165 14.01 -0.21 2.51
CA SER A 165 14.95 0.63 1.75
C SER A 165 15.75 1.57 2.66
N LEU A 166 15.13 2.06 3.74
CA LEU A 166 15.80 2.87 4.76
C LEU A 166 16.78 2.04 5.59
N ALA A 167 16.41 0.81 5.98
CA ALA A 167 17.28 -0.12 6.69
C ALA A 167 18.56 -0.37 5.89
N ARG A 168 18.42 -0.70 4.62
CA ARG A 168 19.57 -0.90 3.74
C ARG A 168 20.49 0.33 3.68
N LEU A 169 19.89 1.53 3.49
CA LEU A 169 20.67 2.78 3.48
C LEU A 169 21.48 2.94 4.75
N ILE A 170 20.88 2.71 5.91
CA ILE A 170 21.50 2.85 7.23
C ILE A 170 22.57 1.79 7.44
N ASP A 171 22.35 0.55 7.04
CA ASP A 171 23.29 -0.57 7.15
C ASP A 171 24.52 -0.38 6.23
N GLU A 172 24.33 0.28 5.08
CA GLU A 172 25.40 0.69 4.17
C GLU A 172 26.15 1.95 4.65
N GLY A 173 25.84 2.49 5.83
CA GLY A 173 26.50 3.65 6.44
C GLY A 173 25.93 5.00 6.02
N GLY A 174 24.77 5.01 5.37
CA GLY A 174 24.03 6.24 5.04
C GLY A 174 23.42 6.91 6.26
N ARG A 175 23.00 8.15 6.12
CA ARG A 175 22.44 8.99 7.18
C ARG A 175 21.00 9.34 6.94
N LEU A 176 20.19 9.33 7.99
CA LEU A 176 18.82 9.79 7.98
C LEU A 176 18.63 10.92 9.00
N LYS A 177 18.24 12.10 8.53
CA LYS A 177 17.89 13.25 9.38
C LYS A 177 16.42 13.57 9.21
N LEU A 178 15.71 13.70 10.31
CA LEU A 178 14.27 13.96 10.34
C LEU A 178 13.97 15.21 11.18
N ILE A 179 13.18 16.13 10.63
CA ILE A 179 12.60 17.25 11.39
C ILE A 179 11.10 17.01 11.54
N PHE A 180 10.64 16.92 12.78
CA PHE A 180 9.23 16.77 13.12
C PHE A 180 8.63 18.05 13.69
N PRO A 181 7.36 18.34 13.45
CA PRO A 181 6.73 19.56 13.96
C PRO A 181 6.55 19.54 15.48
N THR A 182 6.32 18.37 16.08
CA THR A 182 6.10 18.17 17.52
C THR A 182 6.60 16.81 17.99
N SER A 183 6.90 16.69 19.28
CA SER A 183 7.32 15.40 19.89
C SER A 183 6.22 14.33 19.85
N SER A 184 4.94 14.72 19.81
CA SER A 184 3.82 13.79 19.75
C SER A 184 3.75 13.00 18.43
N VAL A 185 4.19 13.59 17.31
CA VAL A 185 4.26 12.91 16.01
C VAL A 185 5.37 11.85 16.02
N LEU A 186 6.43 12.09 16.75
CA LEU A 186 7.53 11.15 17.00
C LEU A 186 7.10 9.88 17.73
N ALA A 187 6.14 9.97 18.65
CA ALA A 187 5.67 8.83 19.44
C ALA A 187 5.13 7.68 18.56
N GLY A 188 4.69 8.00 17.33
CA GLY A 188 4.28 7.00 16.35
C GLY A 188 5.43 6.16 15.78
N LEU A 189 6.63 6.74 15.65
CA LEU A 189 7.82 6.05 15.12
C LEU A 189 8.43 5.08 16.10
N HIS A 190 8.32 5.33 17.42
CA HIS A 190 8.86 4.46 18.47
C HIS A 190 8.18 3.09 18.56
N ARG A 191 7.03 2.92 17.91
CA ARG A 191 6.33 1.64 17.88
C ARG A 191 6.99 0.62 16.94
N ASP A 192 7.90 1.07 16.10
CA ASP A 192 8.69 0.19 15.24
C ASP A 192 10.05 -0.06 15.90
N GLU A 193 10.36 -1.33 16.18
CA GLU A 193 11.56 -1.75 16.89
C GLU A 193 12.86 -1.35 16.17
N ASN A 194 12.88 -1.43 14.85
CA ASN A 194 14.04 -1.06 14.03
C ASN A 194 14.34 0.44 14.14
N ILE A 195 13.31 1.28 14.02
CA ILE A 195 13.50 2.74 14.15
C ILE A 195 13.96 3.11 15.56
N ALA A 196 13.41 2.45 16.58
CA ALA A 196 13.82 2.69 17.96
C ALA A 196 15.29 2.34 18.21
N GLU A 197 15.80 1.27 17.60
CA GLU A 197 17.20 0.86 17.65
C GLU A 197 18.10 1.86 16.92
N TRP A 198 17.78 2.23 15.71
CA TRP A 198 18.54 3.22 14.92
C TRP A 198 18.63 4.59 15.60
N LEU A 199 17.58 4.98 16.31
CA LEU A 199 17.58 6.21 17.12
C LEU A 199 18.53 6.10 18.32
N LYS A 200 18.56 4.96 19.01
CA LYS A 200 19.47 4.70 20.14
C LYS A 200 20.94 4.68 19.69
N GLU A 201 21.21 4.11 18.54
CA GLU A 201 22.55 4.00 17.97
C GLU A 201 23.04 5.30 17.30
N GLY A 202 22.18 6.32 17.22
CA GLY A 202 22.52 7.59 16.57
C GLY A 202 22.64 7.53 15.04
N ARG A 203 22.20 6.42 14.43
CA ARG A 203 22.17 6.27 12.96
C ARG A 203 21.07 7.11 12.31
N VAL A 204 19.99 7.35 13.05
CA VAL A 204 18.91 8.25 12.68
C VAL A 204 18.92 9.44 13.62
N MET A 205 18.99 10.63 13.07
CA MET A 205 18.97 11.88 13.82
C MET A 205 17.61 12.55 13.71
N VAL A 206 17.05 12.92 14.82
CA VAL A 206 15.72 13.55 14.88
C VAL A 206 15.76 14.83 15.69
N LYS A 207 15.17 15.87 15.15
CA LYS A 207 14.94 17.14 15.83
C LYS A 207 13.49 17.59 15.70
N VAL A 208 13.08 18.51 16.57
CA VAL A 208 11.72 19.05 16.60
C VAL A 208 11.72 20.52 16.23
N TYR A 209 10.93 20.90 15.22
CA TYR A 209 10.74 22.28 14.79
C TYR A 209 9.38 22.49 14.13
N GLY A 210 8.54 23.31 14.73
CA GLY A 210 7.18 23.61 14.25
C GLY A 210 7.10 24.60 13.07
N GLY A 211 8.23 25.18 12.65
CA GLY A 211 8.29 26.17 11.57
C GLY A 211 8.46 25.58 10.16
N VAL A 212 8.24 24.28 9.96
CA VAL A 212 8.21 23.69 8.62
C VAL A 212 6.83 23.92 8.02
N HIS A 213 6.74 24.85 7.07
CA HIS A 213 5.48 25.18 6.40
C HIS A 213 5.18 24.22 5.25
N GLN A 214 6.20 23.85 4.48
CA GLN A 214 6.09 22.94 3.34
C GLN A 214 6.90 21.68 3.60
N PRO A 215 6.26 20.48 3.66
CA PRO A 215 6.98 19.24 3.84
C PRO A 215 7.77 18.88 2.57
N PHE A 216 8.99 18.40 2.78
CA PHE A 216 9.87 17.98 1.68
C PHE A 216 10.88 16.93 2.12
N SER A 217 11.47 16.24 1.15
CA SER A 217 12.63 15.38 1.38
C SER A 217 13.71 15.60 0.33
N VAL A 218 14.96 15.37 0.70
CA VAL A 218 16.13 15.44 -0.18
C VAL A 218 16.89 14.13 -0.08
N LEU A 219 17.19 13.52 -1.22
CA LEU A 219 17.90 12.24 -1.36
C LEU A 219 19.22 12.49 -2.10
N ASP A 220 20.37 12.25 -1.44
CA ASP A 220 21.75 12.32 -1.98
C ASP A 220 22.09 13.62 -2.72
N GLU A 221 21.51 14.76 -2.36
CA GLU A 221 21.64 16.00 -3.13
C GLU A 221 21.31 15.85 -4.64
N ARG A 222 20.45 14.91 -4.97
CA ARG A 222 20.09 14.56 -6.34
C ARG A 222 18.60 14.71 -6.61
N VAL A 223 17.78 14.21 -5.71
CA VAL A 223 16.31 14.19 -5.86
C VAL A 223 15.66 14.91 -4.69
N VAL A 224 14.66 15.71 -5.00
CA VAL A 224 13.81 16.40 -4.01
C VAL A 224 12.37 15.99 -4.23
N TYR A 225 11.68 15.68 -3.15
CA TYR A 225 10.23 15.53 -3.10
C TYR A 225 9.63 16.67 -2.30
N VAL A 226 8.64 17.36 -2.87
CA VAL A 226 7.84 18.39 -2.20
C VAL A 226 6.42 17.91 -2.13
N PHE A 227 5.84 17.81 -0.92
CA PHE A 227 4.53 17.20 -0.69
C PHE A 227 3.46 18.28 -0.52
N PHE A 228 2.50 18.32 -1.39
CA PHE A 228 1.36 19.25 -1.31
C PHE A 228 0.18 18.54 -0.65
N THR A 229 -0.27 19.07 0.48
CA THR A 229 -1.24 18.44 1.35
C THR A 229 -2.43 19.35 1.58
N ASP A 230 -3.62 18.78 1.71
CA ASP A 230 -4.78 19.50 2.23
C ASP A 230 -4.66 19.59 3.77
N PRO A 231 -4.59 20.81 4.35
CA PRO A 231 -4.45 20.97 5.79
C PRO A 231 -5.69 20.55 6.58
N GLN A 232 -6.88 20.58 5.96
CA GLN A 232 -8.15 20.23 6.60
C GLN A 232 -8.39 18.73 6.58
N LEU A 233 -8.21 18.11 5.42
CA LEU A 233 -8.42 16.67 5.22
C LEU A 233 -7.22 15.83 5.67
N ARG A 234 -6.04 16.44 5.81
CA ARG A 234 -4.75 15.76 6.07
C ARG A 234 -4.43 14.71 5.02
N GLU A 235 -4.79 15.00 3.79
CA GLU A 235 -4.56 14.14 2.65
C GLU A 235 -3.48 14.72 1.74
N LEU A 236 -2.76 13.83 1.06
CA LEU A 236 -1.81 14.20 0.03
C LEU A 236 -2.59 14.55 -1.24
N LEU A 237 -2.46 15.80 -1.70
CA LEU A 237 -3.04 16.23 -2.96
C LEU A 237 -2.19 15.72 -4.13
N PHE A 238 -0.93 16.08 -4.13
CA PHE A 238 0.07 15.62 -5.10
C PHE A 238 1.47 15.82 -4.55
N THR A 239 2.44 15.20 -5.19
CA THR A 239 3.86 15.34 -4.88
C THR A 239 4.59 15.83 -6.12
N VAL A 240 5.49 16.79 -5.94
CA VAL A 240 6.42 17.22 -7.00
C VAL A 240 7.77 16.56 -6.73
N ARG A 241 8.24 15.74 -7.68
CA ARG A 241 9.57 15.15 -7.68
C ARG A 241 10.46 15.97 -8.62
N VAL A 242 11.60 16.43 -8.13
CA VAL A 242 12.59 17.18 -8.90
C VAL A 242 13.92 16.42 -8.86
N GLU A 243 14.44 16.03 -10.01
CA GLU A 243 15.77 15.40 -10.14
C GLU A 243 16.75 16.39 -10.77
N ASP A 244 17.20 17.36 -9.97
CA ASP A 244 18.20 18.37 -10.32
C ASP A 244 19.14 18.60 -9.14
N ALA A 245 20.44 18.41 -9.35
CA ALA A 245 21.43 18.53 -8.28
C ALA A 245 21.56 19.96 -7.74
N ARG A 246 21.30 20.99 -8.52
CA ARG A 246 21.38 22.41 -8.08
C ARG A 246 20.20 22.72 -7.17
N PHE A 247 18.99 22.29 -7.56
CA PHE A 247 17.80 22.42 -6.73
C PHE A 247 17.91 21.58 -5.45
N ALA A 248 18.43 20.36 -5.55
CA ALA A 248 18.63 19.50 -4.39
C ALA A 248 19.65 20.10 -3.40
N LYS A 249 20.73 20.71 -3.84
CA LYS A 249 21.69 21.45 -2.99
C LYS A 249 21.03 22.64 -2.31
N LEU A 250 20.20 23.40 -3.02
CA LEU A 250 19.44 24.50 -2.44
C LEU A 250 18.51 24.02 -1.34
N MET A 251 17.75 22.95 -1.60
CA MET A 251 16.83 22.38 -0.62
C MET A 251 17.55 21.74 0.57
N LYS A 252 18.72 21.16 0.37
CA LYS A 252 19.59 20.70 1.47
C LYS A 252 20.06 21.89 2.32
N ALA A 253 20.54 22.97 1.72
CA ALA A 253 20.95 24.17 2.47
C ALA A 253 19.77 24.74 3.28
N TYR A 254 18.57 24.75 2.72
CA TYR A 254 17.36 25.13 3.44
C TYR A 254 17.04 24.16 4.59
N PHE A 255 17.19 22.84 4.38
CA PHE A 255 17.04 21.86 5.43
C PHE A 255 18.00 22.08 6.60
N GLU A 256 19.29 22.35 6.32
CA GLU A 256 20.30 22.58 7.36
C GLU A 256 19.98 23.86 8.16
N LEU A 257 19.47 24.93 7.55
CA LEU A 257 18.98 26.11 8.27
C LEU A 257 17.81 25.77 9.22
N LEU A 258 16.89 24.91 8.79
CA LEU A 258 15.82 24.43 9.65
C LEU A 258 16.37 23.54 10.76
N TRP A 259 17.36 22.71 10.45
CA TRP A 259 18.03 21.81 11.37
C TRP A 259 18.77 22.54 12.50
N GLU A 260 19.41 23.65 12.21
CA GLU A 260 20.07 24.51 13.21
C GLU A 260 19.06 25.14 14.16
N ARG A 261 17.90 25.55 13.66
CA ARG A 261 16.82 26.13 14.48
C ARG A 261 16.01 25.09 15.25
N ALA A 262 16.11 23.84 14.87
CA ALA A 262 15.39 22.75 15.50
C ALA A 262 16.05 22.34 16.82
N ARG A 263 15.23 22.05 17.83
CA ARG A 263 15.70 21.59 19.15
C ARG A 263 15.99 20.09 19.09
N PRO A 264 17.03 19.63 19.81
CA PRO A 264 17.20 18.20 20.02
C PRO A 264 15.93 17.61 20.62
N ARG A 265 15.74 16.33 20.39
CA ARG A 265 14.68 15.57 21.04
C ARG A 265 14.99 15.49 22.55
N GLU A 266 14.05 15.89 23.38
CA GLU A 266 14.02 15.59 24.81
C GLU A 266 13.62 14.14 25.05
#